data_1854c686d18eff110c91e8d86b1bbb39
#
_entry.id   1854c686d18eff110c91e8d86b1bbb39
#
_cell.length_a   1.000
_cell.length_b   1.000
_cell.length_c   1.000
_cell.angle_alpha   90.00
_cell.angle_beta   90.00
_cell.angle_gamma   90.00
#
_symmetry.space_group_name_H-M   'P 1'
#
loop_
_entity.id
_entity.type
_entity.pdbx_description
1 polymer ?
#
loop_
_entity_poly.entity_id
_entity_poly.type
_entity_poly.pdbx_seq_one_letter_code
_entity_poly.pdbx_strand_id
1 'polypeptide(L)'
;MQLSGAQFFRILQSLVILTVLWWALADNAGWELGIPAIIAACAASLLLGPPTVRLHSLGLLRFVVYFLKESCLGGVDIARRAFHLDLPMQPAFLPYPLRLPPGPSRTLFVTTMTLLPGTLGAELRDNDVNVHVLSPDMFDELATLERRVADLFGIDLS
;
A
#
# COMPACT_ATOMS: atom_id res chain seq x y z
N MET A 1 -18.89 9.00 -28.12
CA MET A 1 -17.65 8.92 -27.35
C MET A 1 -17.48 7.46 -26.98
N GLN A 2 -16.64 6.71 -27.70
CA GLN A 2 -16.42 5.28 -27.42
C GLN A 2 -15.38 5.20 -26.28
N LEU A 3 -15.79 4.64 -25.15
CA LEU A 3 -14.88 4.32 -24.06
C LEU A 3 -13.88 3.27 -24.54
N SER A 4 -12.59 3.49 -24.33
CA SER A 4 -11.59 2.45 -24.61
C SER A 4 -11.82 1.26 -23.69
N GLY A 5 -11.46 0.04 -24.11
CA GLY A 5 -11.63 -1.16 -23.27
C GLY A 5 -10.94 -1.03 -21.90
N ALA A 6 -9.81 -0.30 -21.84
CA ALA A 6 -9.11 -0.02 -20.59
C ALA A 6 -9.91 0.93 -19.66
N GLN A 7 -10.61 1.92 -20.22
CA GLN A 7 -11.47 2.81 -19.43
C GLN A 7 -12.70 2.08 -18.89
N PHE A 8 -13.30 1.21 -19.71
CA PHE A 8 -14.42 0.38 -19.29
C PHE A 8 -14.03 -0.55 -18.13
N PHE A 9 -12.88 -1.22 -18.23
CA PHE A 9 -12.38 -2.11 -17.17
C PHE A 9 -12.10 -1.34 -15.86
N ARG A 10 -11.54 -0.13 -15.95
CA ARG A 10 -11.31 0.76 -14.80
C ARG A 10 -12.61 1.14 -14.09
N ILE A 11 -13.64 1.54 -14.86
CA ILE A 11 -14.94 1.90 -14.29
C ILE A 11 -15.54 0.70 -13.56
N LEU A 12 -15.54 -0.47 -14.20
CA LEU A 12 -16.08 -1.69 -13.63
C LEU A 12 -15.36 -2.07 -12.32
N GLN A 13 -14.02 -2.00 -12.33
CA GLN A 13 -13.21 -2.27 -11.14
C GLN A 13 -13.49 -1.25 -10.02
N SER A 14 -13.54 0.04 -10.33
CA SER A 14 -13.84 1.09 -9.35
C SER A 14 -15.25 0.92 -8.78
N LEU A 15 -16.22 0.61 -9.63
CA LEU A 15 -17.61 0.38 -9.21
C LEU A 15 -17.69 -0.79 -8.22
N VAL A 16 -17.06 -1.91 -8.53
CA VAL A 16 -17.06 -3.10 -7.66
C VAL A 16 -16.39 -2.78 -6.32
N ILE A 17 -15.19 -2.19 -6.35
CA ILE A 17 -14.44 -1.87 -5.13
C ILE A 17 -15.23 -0.89 -4.26
N LEU A 18 -15.74 0.20 -4.82
CA LEU A 18 -16.48 1.21 -4.06
C LEU A 18 -17.82 0.68 -3.53
N THR A 19 -18.49 -0.18 -4.27
CA THR A 19 -19.74 -0.82 -3.81
C THR A 19 -19.48 -1.77 -2.64
N VAL A 20 -18.44 -2.61 -2.74
CA VAL A 20 -18.04 -3.52 -1.65
C VAL A 20 -17.60 -2.72 -0.42
N LEU A 21 -16.80 -1.66 -0.63
CA LEU A 21 -16.37 -0.79 0.45
C LEU A 21 -17.55 -0.09 1.14
N TRP A 22 -18.49 0.45 0.37
CA TRP A 22 -19.71 1.05 0.93
C TRP A 22 -20.52 0.05 1.74
N TRP A 23 -20.75 -1.12 1.17
CA TRP A 23 -21.48 -2.18 1.86
C TRP A 23 -20.81 -2.58 3.18
N ALA A 24 -19.48 -2.73 3.19
CA ALA A 24 -18.72 -3.10 4.38
C ALA A 24 -18.70 -2.03 5.48
N LEU A 25 -18.70 -0.73 5.08
CA LEU A 25 -18.60 0.39 6.01
C LEU A 25 -19.97 0.91 6.49
N ALA A 26 -20.98 0.86 5.64
CA ALA A 26 -22.31 1.43 5.91
C ALA A 26 -23.33 0.42 6.47
N ASP A 27 -22.91 -0.82 6.78
CA ASP A 27 -23.74 -1.89 7.32
C ASP A 27 -25.09 -2.03 6.57
N ASN A 28 -25.01 -2.01 5.24
CA ASN A 28 -26.16 -2.08 4.33
C ASN A 28 -27.16 -0.89 4.43
N ALA A 29 -26.76 0.22 5.06
CA ALA A 29 -27.56 1.44 5.18
C ALA A 29 -27.07 2.54 4.25
N GLY A 30 -27.89 3.61 4.08
CA GLY A 30 -27.46 4.84 3.42
C GLY A 30 -27.18 4.73 1.92
N TRP A 31 -27.76 3.76 1.21
CA TRP A 31 -27.61 3.60 -0.24
C TRP A 31 -28.12 4.79 -1.05
N GLU A 32 -29.03 5.57 -0.47
CA GLU A 32 -29.49 6.84 -1.05
C GLU A 32 -28.35 7.84 -1.29
N LEU A 33 -27.35 7.84 -0.42
CA LEU A 33 -26.12 8.64 -0.55
C LEU A 33 -25.00 7.83 -1.23
N GLY A 34 -24.93 6.53 -0.98
CA GLY A 34 -23.88 5.67 -1.50
C GLY A 34 -23.89 5.57 -3.02
N ILE A 35 -25.05 5.37 -3.63
CA ILE A 35 -25.16 5.25 -5.09
C ILE A 35 -24.69 6.54 -5.80
N PRO A 36 -25.19 7.75 -5.45
CA PRO A 36 -24.70 8.99 -6.06
C PRO A 36 -23.20 9.22 -5.81
N ALA A 37 -22.71 8.91 -4.63
CA ALA A 37 -21.29 9.06 -4.30
C ALA A 37 -20.39 8.11 -5.13
N ILE A 38 -20.79 6.85 -5.30
CA ILE A 38 -20.07 5.88 -6.13
C ILE A 38 -20.08 6.33 -7.60
N ILE A 39 -21.21 6.79 -8.13
CA ILE A 39 -21.32 7.31 -9.50
C ILE A 39 -20.40 8.52 -9.68
N ALA A 40 -20.44 9.48 -8.75
CA ALA A 40 -19.59 10.66 -8.78
C ALA A 40 -18.10 10.31 -8.71
N ALA A 41 -17.72 9.38 -7.86
CA ALA A 41 -16.33 8.89 -7.74
C ALA A 41 -15.87 8.17 -9.03
N CYS A 42 -16.72 7.34 -9.64
CA CYS A 42 -16.43 6.72 -10.94
C CYS A 42 -16.26 7.75 -12.05
N ALA A 43 -17.12 8.77 -12.11
CA ALA A 43 -17.00 9.87 -13.07
C ALA A 43 -15.71 10.69 -12.82
N ALA A 44 -15.41 11.03 -11.57
CA ALA A 44 -14.18 11.73 -11.21
C ALA A 44 -12.93 10.92 -11.59
N SER A 45 -12.96 9.59 -11.43
CA SER A 45 -11.84 8.72 -11.81
C SER A 45 -11.53 8.73 -13.30
N LEU A 46 -12.53 8.99 -14.14
CA LEU A 46 -12.33 9.14 -15.59
C LEU A 46 -11.70 10.48 -15.95
N LEU A 47 -12.03 11.54 -15.21
CA LEU A 47 -11.56 12.88 -15.48
C LEU A 47 -10.17 13.15 -14.86
N LEU A 48 -9.93 12.63 -13.66
CA LEU A 48 -8.76 12.94 -12.83
C LEU A 48 -7.83 11.75 -12.65
N GLY A 49 -8.26 10.55 -13.07
CA GLY A 49 -7.52 9.33 -12.80
C GLY A 49 -6.16 9.28 -13.47
N PRO A 50 -5.12 8.78 -12.77
CA PRO A 50 -3.82 8.54 -13.35
C PRO A 50 -3.90 7.52 -14.49
N PRO A 51 -2.88 7.45 -15.37
CA PRO A 51 -2.81 6.43 -16.39
C PRO A 51 -2.94 5.03 -15.77
N THR A 52 -3.53 4.10 -16.50
CA THR A 52 -3.75 2.73 -16.04
C THR A 52 -2.45 2.09 -15.58
N VAL A 53 -2.36 1.76 -14.31
CA VAL A 53 -1.23 1.00 -13.76
C VAL A 53 -1.47 -0.47 -14.08
N ARG A 54 -0.53 -1.09 -14.79
CA ARG A 54 -0.59 -2.53 -15.04
C ARG A 54 0.06 -3.25 -13.87
N LEU A 55 -0.74 -3.97 -13.11
CA LEU A 55 -0.26 -4.85 -12.05
C LEU A 55 -0.15 -6.28 -12.58
N HIS A 56 0.94 -6.95 -12.23
CA HIS A 56 1.11 -8.37 -12.53
C HIS A 56 0.31 -9.21 -11.52
N SER A 57 -0.63 -10.02 -11.99
CA SER A 57 -1.50 -10.82 -11.11
C SER A 57 -0.73 -11.74 -10.16
N LEU A 58 0.34 -12.38 -10.65
CA LEU A 58 1.22 -13.21 -9.82
C LEU A 58 2.02 -12.34 -8.83
N GLY A 59 2.46 -11.15 -9.22
CA GLY A 59 3.10 -10.17 -8.36
C GLY A 59 2.16 -9.73 -7.23
N LEU A 60 0.89 -9.49 -7.56
CA LEU A 60 -0.13 -9.10 -6.57
C LEU A 60 -0.34 -10.22 -5.53
N LEU A 61 -0.50 -11.46 -5.97
CA LEU A 61 -0.64 -12.59 -5.05
C LEU A 61 0.57 -12.73 -4.11
N ARG A 62 1.79 -12.65 -4.67
CA ARG A 62 3.03 -12.72 -3.89
C ARG A 62 3.15 -11.55 -2.91
N PHE A 63 2.75 -10.34 -3.32
CA PHE A 63 2.75 -9.16 -2.46
C PHE A 63 1.76 -9.31 -1.30
N VAL A 64 0.52 -9.75 -1.57
CA VAL A 64 -0.51 -9.93 -0.54
C VAL A 64 -0.07 -10.99 0.48
N VAL A 65 0.43 -12.15 0.01
CA VAL A 65 0.93 -13.22 0.90
C VAL A 65 2.09 -12.72 1.76
N TYR A 66 3.04 -11.98 1.15
CA TYR A 66 4.15 -11.36 1.86
C TYR A 66 3.64 -10.38 2.94
N PHE A 67 2.76 -9.45 2.55
CA PHE A 67 2.21 -8.44 3.47
C PHE A 67 1.49 -9.07 4.67
N LEU A 68 0.63 -10.06 4.44
CA LEU A 68 -0.09 -10.76 5.52
C LEU A 68 0.88 -11.49 6.45
N LYS A 69 1.87 -12.17 5.89
CA LYS A 69 2.89 -12.88 6.66
C LYS A 69 3.69 -11.92 7.54
N GLU A 70 4.24 -10.84 6.97
CA GLU A 70 5.04 -9.88 7.73
C GLU A 70 4.20 -9.08 8.74
N SER A 71 2.93 -8.78 8.42
CA SER A 71 2.01 -8.15 9.38
C SER A 71 1.76 -9.04 10.60
N CYS A 72 1.57 -10.35 10.39
CA CYS A 72 1.40 -11.30 11.51
C CYS A 72 2.69 -11.47 12.30
N LEU A 73 3.82 -11.71 11.64
CA LEU A 73 5.10 -11.94 12.30
C LEU A 73 5.57 -10.70 13.06
N GLY A 74 5.51 -9.54 12.41
CA GLY A 74 5.87 -8.25 13.02
C GLY A 74 4.94 -7.90 14.19
N GLY A 75 3.63 -8.15 14.06
CA GLY A 75 2.69 -7.97 15.17
C GLY A 75 3.03 -8.83 16.38
N VAL A 76 3.39 -10.10 16.16
CA VAL A 76 3.85 -11.01 17.24
C VAL A 76 5.17 -10.52 17.84
N ASP A 77 6.13 -10.09 17.02
CA ASP A 77 7.41 -9.58 17.50
C ASP A 77 7.24 -8.32 18.36
N ILE A 78 6.47 -7.35 17.88
CA ILE A 78 6.16 -6.13 18.64
C ILE A 78 5.44 -6.48 19.96
N ALA A 79 4.46 -7.38 19.93
CA ALA A 79 3.77 -7.81 21.15
C ALA A 79 4.75 -8.44 22.16
N ARG A 80 5.65 -9.34 21.70
CA ARG A 80 6.68 -9.93 22.55
C ARG A 80 7.60 -8.88 23.18
N ARG A 81 8.07 -7.91 22.39
CA ARG A 81 8.92 -6.81 22.88
C ARG A 81 8.17 -5.95 23.89
N ALA A 82 6.89 -5.63 23.64
CA ALA A 82 6.07 -4.82 24.52
C ALA A 82 5.79 -5.47 25.90
N PHE A 83 5.68 -6.80 25.92
CA PHE A 83 5.49 -7.57 27.15
C PHE A 83 6.81 -8.00 27.83
N HIS A 84 7.96 -7.70 27.21
CA HIS A 84 9.25 -8.01 27.82
C HIS A 84 9.61 -6.96 28.90
N LEU A 85 10.08 -7.41 30.06
CA LEU A 85 10.39 -6.52 31.18
C LEU A 85 11.48 -5.49 30.84
N ASP A 86 12.43 -5.83 30.00
CA ASP A 86 13.54 -4.95 29.61
C ASP A 86 13.21 -4.04 28.42
N LEU A 87 11.98 -4.16 27.84
CA LEU A 87 11.54 -3.37 26.69
C LEU A 87 12.65 -3.22 25.61
N PRO A 88 13.12 -4.29 24.94
CA PRO A 88 14.29 -4.26 24.06
C PRO A 88 13.96 -3.56 22.74
N MET A 89 13.71 -2.25 22.79
CA MET A 89 13.46 -1.38 21.66
C MET A 89 14.54 -0.31 21.58
N GLN A 90 15.03 -0.06 20.36
CA GLN A 90 16.02 0.98 20.06
C GLN A 90 15.49 1.83 18.88
N PRO A 91 14.53 2.75 19.15
CA PRO A 91 13.95 3.56 18.09
C PRO A 91 15.00 4.44 17.43
N ALA A 92 14.99 4.45 16.09
CA ALA A 92 15.91 5.25 15.31
C ALA A 92 15.21 5.84 14.06
N PHE A 93 15.74 6.96 13.56
CA PHE A 93 15.41 7.49 12.25
C PHE A 93 16.57 7.16 11.29
N LEU A 94 16.26 6.43 10.23
CA LEU A 94 17.27 6.00 9.26
C LEU A 94 16.83 6.41 7.85
N PRO A 95 17.73 7.05 7.06
CA PRO A 95 17.42 7.34 5.67
C PRO A 95 17.48 6.06 4.83
N TYR A 96 16.41 5.79 4.08
CA TYR A 96 16.34 4.67 3.14
C TYR A 96 16.37 5.20 1.70
N PRO A 97 17.40 4.89 0.90
CA PRO A 97 17.47 5.29 -0.49
C PRO A 97 16.48 4.47 -1.33
N LEU A 98 15.53 5.18 -1.96
CA LEU A 98 14.51 4.57 -2.82
C LEU A 98 15.06 4.33 -4.23
N ARG A 99 14.89 3.09 -4.70
CA ARG A 99 15.18 2.71 -6.09
C ARG A 99 13.95 2.73 -6.98
N LEU A 100 12.76 2.69 -6.36
CA LEU A 100 11.50 2.79 -7.09
C LEU A 100 11.34 4.18 -7.73
N PRO A 101 10.89 4.25 -9.00
CA PRO A 101 10.62 5.52 -9.67
C PRO A 101 9.48 6.28 -8.98
N PRO A 102 9.45 7.62 -9.08
CA PRO A 102 8.32 8.42 -8.60
C PRO A 102 7.00 7.95 -9.22
N GLY A 103 5.95 7.86 -8.39
CA GLY A 103 4.62 7.46 -8.85
C GLY A 103 3.96 6.39 -7.97
N PRO A 104 2.99 5.63 -8.51
CA PRO A 104 2.17 4.71 -7.74
C PRO A 104 2.96 3.61 -7.00
N SER A 105 4.06 3.11 -7.57
CA SER A 105 4.91 2.12 -6.94
C SER A 105 5.57 2.65 -5.66
N ARG A 106 6.11 3.89 -5.73
CA ARG A 106 6.71 4.55 -4.56
C ARG A 106 5.66 4.85 -3.49
N THR A 107 4.48 5.32 -3.89
CA THR A 107 3.37 5.55 -2.96
C THR A 107 2.96 4.26 -2.26
N LEU A 108 2.80 3.16 -3.02
CA LEU A 108 2.47 1.86 -2.42
C LEU A 108 3.55 1.39 -1.44
N PHE A 109 4.83 1.53 -1.79
CA PHE A 109 5.94 1.17 -0.90
C PHE A 109 5.87 1.92 0.43
N VAL A 110 5.78 3.28 0.39
CA VAL A 110 5.74 4.11 1.60
C VAL A 110 4.51 3.81 2.45
N THR A 111 3.34 3.64 1.80
CA THR A 111 2.10 3.28 2.51
C THR A 111 2.22 1.90 3.17
N THR A 112 2.70 0.90 2.43
CA THR A 112 2.85 -0.46 2.97
C THR A 112 3.85 -0.52 4.11
N MET A 113 4.99 0.15 3.97
CA MET A 113 6.00 0.27 5.03
C MET A 113 5.38 0.84 6.31
N THR A 114 4.55 1.87 6.19
CA THR A 114 3.85 2.49 7.34
C THR A 114 2.80 1.57 7.97
N LEU A 115 2.25 0.62 7.21
CA LEU A 115 1.29 -0.37 7.70
C LEU A 115 1.95 -1.60 8.34
N LEU A 116 3.23 -1.84 8.05
CA LEU A 116 3.97 -2.92 8.69
C LEU A 116 4.32 -2.56 10.13
N PRO A 117 4.15 -3.51 11.09
CA PRO A 117 4.48 -3.26 12.49
C PRO A 117 5.96 -2.90 12.68
N GLY A 118 6.21 -1.84 13.43
CA GLY A 118 7.57 -1.44 13.82
C GLY A 118 8.28 -0.50 12.86
N THR A 119 7.65 -0.13 11.73
CA THR A 119 8.20 0.86 10.79
C THR A 119 7.19 1.97 10.50
N LEU A 120 7.68 3.18 10.28
CA LEU A 120 6.88 4.35 9.92
C LEU A 120 7.67 5.23 8.95
N GLY A 121 7.10 5.52 7.79
CA GLY A 121 7.64 6.52 6.86
C GLY A 121 7.37 7.93 7.39
N ALA A 122 8.41 8.59 7.88
CA ALA A 122 8.28 9.90 8.51
C ALA A 122 8.32 11.04 7.48
N GLU A 123 9.21 10.97 6.50
CA GLU A 123 9.40 12.03 5.50
C GLU A 123 9.94 11.45 4.19
N LEU A 124 9.32 11.83 3.09
CA LEU A 124 9.80 11.50 1.74
C LEU A 124 10.49 12.72 1.15
N ARG A 125 11.79 12.61 0.84
CA ARG A 125 12.57 13.65 0.18
C ARG A 125 13.14 13.09 -1.12
N ASP A 126 12.76 13.65 -2.24
CA ASP A 126 13.21 13.26 -3.59
C ASP A 126 13.36 11.74 -3.77
N ASN A 127 14.53 11.18 -3.50
CA ASN A 127 14.85 9.77 -3.64
C ASN A 127 15.09 9.04 -2.32
N ASP A 128 14.94 9.72 -1.18
CA ASP A 128 15.13 9.11 0.13
C ASP A 128 13.86 9.18 0.96
N VAL A 129 13.59 8.14 1.73
CA VAL A 129 12.54 8.17 2.75
C VAL A 129 13.17 8.04 4.13
N ASN A 130 12.86 8.99 5.00
CA ASN A 130 13.28 8.93 6.39
C ASN A 130 12.34 7.97 7.12
N VAL A 131 12.88 6.84 7.58
CA VAL A 131 12.09 5.78 8.22
C VAL A 131 12.34 5.80 9.71
N HIS A 132 11.27 5.89 10.49
CA HIS A 132 11.31 5.61 11.90
C HIS A 132 11.15 4.11 12.11
N VAL A 133 12.13 3.47 12.74
CA VAL A 133 12.10 2.04 13.09
C VAL A 133 12.14 1.88 14.59
N LEU A 134 11.42 0.88 15.12
CA LEU A 134 11.48 0.53 16.55
C LEU A 134 12.74 -0.25 16.91
N SER A 135 13.36 -0.90 15.92
CA SER A 135 14.62 -1.61 16.07
C SER A 135 15.36 -1.64 14.73
N PRO A 136 16.71 -1.50 14.69
CA PRO A 136 17.49 -1.47 13.45
C PRO A 136 17.33 -2.71 12.57
N ASP A 137 17.06 -3.87 13.14
CA ASP A 137 16.82 -5.13 12.42
C ASP A 137 15.60 -5.05 11.48
N MET A 138 14.61 -4.20 11.79
CA MET A 138 13.44 -3.98 10.95
C MET A 138 13.76 -3.19 9.67
N PHE A 139 14.88 -2.48 9.65
CA PHE A 139 15.30 -1.70 8.49
C PHE A 139 15.71 -2.59 7.30
N ASP A 140 16.29 -3.74 7.57
CA ASP A 140 16.76 -4.67 6.53
C ASP A 140 15.61 -5.28 5.72
N GLU A 141 14.41 -5.32 6.29
CA GLU A 141 13.21 -5.84 5.62
C GLU A 141 12.70 -4.91 4.51
N LEU A 142 13.03 -3.61 4.57
CA LEU A 142 12.58 -2.62 3.59
C LEU A 142 13.06 -2.93 2.17
N ALA A 143 14.27 -3.45 2.01
CA ALA A 143 14.79 -3.85 0.71
C ALA A 143 14.00 -5.03 0.10
N THR A 144 13.46 -5.91 0.94
CA THR A 144 12.60 -7.00 0.49
C THR A 144 11.22 -6.49 0.10
N LEU A 145 10.64 -5.60 0.89
CA LEU A 145 9.38 -4.93 0.56
C LEU A 145 9.49 -4.17 -0.78
N GLU A 146 10.57 -3.40 -0.98
CA GLU A 146 10.80 -2.65 -2.20
C GLU A 146 10.83 -3.56 -3.44
N ARG A 147 11.54 -4.70 -3.35
CA ARG A 147 11.55 -5.72 -4.42
C ARG A 147 10.16 -6.30 -4.69
N ARG A 148 9.35 -6.57 -3.64
CA ARG A 148 7.99 -7.08 -3.82
C ARG A 148 7.07 -6.07 -4.51
N VAL A 149 7.22 -4.80 -4.17
CA VAL A 149 6.50 -3.72 -4.87
C VAL A 149 6.99 -3.61 -6.32
N ALA A 150 8.29 -3.65 -6.58
CA ALA A 150 8.83 -3.63 -7.93
C ALA A 150 8.29 -4.79 -8.79
N ASP A 151 8.29 -6.02 -8.27
CA ASP A 151 7.72 -7.20 -8.93
C ASP A 151 6.23 -7.00 -9.28
N LEU A 152 5.46 -6.37 -8.38
CA LEU A 152 4.05 -6.08 -8.59
C LEU A 152 3.81 -5.14 -9.78
N PHE A 153 4.68 -4.15 -9.95
CA PHE A 153 4.60 -3.16 -11.04
C PHE A 153 5.42 -3.57 -12.28
N GLY A 154 6.14 -4.70 -12.23
CA GLY A 154 7.03 -5.12 -13.33
C GLY A 154 8.20 -4.17 -13.54
N ILE A 155 8.72 -3.61 -12.46
CA ILE A 155 9.87 -2.69 -12.46
C ILE A 155 11.13 -3.50 -12.13
N ASP A 156 12.17 -3.31 -12.94
CA ASP A 156 13.50 -3.86 -12.64
C ASP A 156 14.27 -2.86 -11.76
N LEU A 157 14.71 -3.32 -10.60
CA LEU A 157 15.54 -2.56 -9.67
C LEU A 157 17.03 -2.86 -9.96
N SER A 158 17.50 -2.46 -11.12
CA SER A 158 18.93 -2.53 -11.46
C SER A 158 19.77 -1.53 -10.67
#